data_fa86d9d2eb92376bfcfdb7e437f03bc6
#
_entry.id   fa86d9d2eb92376bfcfdb7e437f03bc6
#
_cell.length_a   1.000
_cell.length_b   1.000
_cell.length_c   1.000
_cell.angle_alpha   90.00
_cell.angle_beta   90.00
_cell.angle_gamma   90.00
#
_symmetry.space_group_name_H-M   'P 1'
#
loop_
_entity.id
_entity.type
_entity.pdbx_description
1 polymer ?
#
loop_
_entity_poly.entity_id
_entity_poly.type
_entity_poly.pdbx_seq_one_letter_code
_entity_poly.pdbx_strand_id
1 'polypeptide(L)'
;DYDCKMQAKYRPEAWMKAPHCRHAAFKKVGQTIQLRTRLMPEVFEGNPTASSLGSGKALRTIQWGSDVFVAGNFSAKDEKTVTIPDGKWYNYYEQKEQTETTITLSPGALIILTGTQQTLPEMEPFYAFSRNTDVENVFVPELPTQILPPYNVTIYTISGQAVSVQKNVNQVDMTAINRGLYLIQYEKNGQRITQKVVR
;
A
#
# COMPACT_ATOMS: atom_id res chain seq x y z
N ASP A 1 2.24 17.38 17.30
CA ASP A 1 3.21 16.55 16.57
C ASP A 1 4.33 15.95 17.41
N TYR A 2 4.60 16.53 18.58
CA TYR A 2 5.59 15.98 19.51
C TYR A 2 5.20 14.58 19.99
N ASP A 3 3.95 14.39 20.37
CA ASP A 3 3.43 13.09 20.81
C ASP A 3 3.50 12.02 19.73
N CYS A 4 3.27 12.41 18.48
CA CYS A 4 3.44 11.53 17.33
C CYS A 4 4.87 10.99 17.22
N LYS A 5 5.86 11.88 17.34
CA LYS A 5 7.27 11.52 17.19
C LYS A 5 7.77 10.66 18.34
N MET A 6 7.37 11.01 19.54
CA MET A 6 7.78 10.30 20.75
C MET A 6 7.13 8.92 20.84
N GLN A 7 5.84 8.82 20.61
CA GLN A 7 5.13 7.55 20.63
C GLN A 7 5.63 6.61 19.55
N ALA A 8 5.89 7.12 18.34
CA ALA A 8 6.43 6.31 17.26
C ALA A 8 7.84 5.77 17.56
N LYS A 9 8.65 6.51 18.32
CA LYS A 9 10.02 6.08 18.66
C LYS A 9 10.05 5.06 19.79
N TYR A 10 9.24 5.26 20.82
CA TYR A 10 9.35 4.49 22.06
C TYR A 10 8.18 3.54 22.34
N ARG A 11 7.05 3.75 21.68
CA ARG A 11 5.84 2.95 21.85
C ARG A 11 5.18 2.69 20.50
N PRO A 12 5.76 1.85 19.68
CA PRO A 12 5.21 1.56 18.36
C PRO A 12 3.76 1.06 18.42
N GLU A 13 3.36 0.35 19.48
CA GLU A 13 1.99 -0.13 19.64
C GLU A 13 0.98 1.00 19.81
N ALA A 14 1.37 2.14 20.38
CA ALA A 14 0.47 3.26 20.62
C ALA A 14 0.03 3.91 19.29
N TRP A 15 0.93 4.07 18.32
CA TRP A 15 0.57 4.63 17.02
C TRP A 15 -0.05 3.61 16.08
N MET A 16 -0.01 2.34 16.41
CA MET A 16 -0.73 1.28 15.70
C MET A 16 -2.19 1.16 16.14
N LYS A 17 -2.54 1.57 17.36
CA LYS A 17 -3.86 1.36 17.97
C LYS A 17 -4.78 2.57 17.94
N ALA A 18 -4.29 3.78 17.72
CA ALA A 18 -5.08 5.00 17.79
C ALA A 18 -5.21 5.69 16.44
N PRO A 19 -6.25 6.49 16.20
CA PRO A 19 -6.28 7.44 15.10
C PRO A 19 -5.11 8.41 15.27
N HIS A 20 -4.06 8.17 14.53
CA HIS A 20 -2.75 8.77 14.72
C HIS A 20 -2.35 9.57 13.49
N CYS A 21 -1.49 10.58 13.64
CA CYS A 21 -0.97 11.36 12.52
C CYS A 21 -0.34 10.50 11.43
N ARG A 22 0.36 9.43 11.81
CA ARG A 22 0.94 8.48 10.85
C ARG A 22 -0.09 7.62 10.17
N HIS A 23 -1.18 7.29 10.86
CA HIS A 23 -2.29 6.56 10.26
C HIS A 23 -2.95 7.39 9.15
N ALA A 24 -3.18 8.69 9.38
CA ALA A 24 -3.72 9.57 8.35
C ALA A 24 -2.78 9.69 7.14
N ALA A 25 -1.47 9.81 7.37
CA ALA A 25 -0.48 9.82 6.30
C ALA A 25 -0.44 8.49 5.54
N PHE A 26 -0.43 7.36 6.25
CA PHE A 26 -0.49 6.03 5.67
C PHE A 26 -1.73 5.85 4.78
N LYS A 27 -2.90 6.25 5.27
CA LYS A 27 -4.15 6.20 4.52
C LYS A 27 -4.07 7.00 3.23
N LYS A 28 -3.62 8.26 3.29
CA LYS A 28 -3.49 9.13 2.11
C LYS A 28 -2.49 8.58 1.09
N VAL A 29 -1.32 8.11 1.54
CA VAL A 29 -0.32 7.50 0.66
C VAL A 29 -0.88 6.25 0.00
N GLY A 30 -1.52 5.37 0.76
CA GLY A 30 -2.15 4.16 0.23
C GLY A 30 -3.24 4.46 -0.81
N GLN A 31 -4.10 5.45 -0.54
CA GLN A 31 -5.12 5.91 -1.49
C GLN A 31 -4.48 6.47 -2.78
N THR A 32 -3.39 7.22 -2.67
CA THR A 32 -2.65 7.73 -3.85
C THR A 32 -2.04 6.60 -4.67
N ILE A 33 -1.46 5.59 -4.01
CA ILE A 33 -0.93 4.42 -4.69
C ILE A 33 -2.05 3.69 -5.43
N GLN A 34 -3.21 3.51 -4.81
CA GLN A 34 -4.35 2.85 -5.44
C GLN A 34 -4.93 3.66 -6.60
N LEU A 35 -4.93 4.99 -6.56
CA LEU A 35 -5.28 5.82 -7.69
C LEU A 35 -4.42 5.45 -8.91
N ARG A 36 -3.12 5.38 -8.71
CA ARG A 36 -2.16 5.07 -9.77
C ARG A 36 -2.24 3.62 -10.26
N THR A 37 -2.40 2.66 -9.37
CA THR A 37 -2.21 1.24 -9.71
C THR A 37 -3.51 0.49 -10.01
N ARG A 38 -4.65 1.02 -9.58
CA ARG A 38 -5.95 0.33 -9.69
C ARG A 38 -7.04 1.16 -10.34
N LEU A 39 -7.16 2.45 -9.99
CA LEU A 39 -8.27 3.26 -10.45
C LEU A 39 -8.00 3.86 -11.85
N MET A 40 -6.79 4.31 -12.09
CA MET A 40 -6.40 4.98 -13.34
C MET A 40 -5.01 4.50 -13.86
N PRO A 41 -4.70 3.20 -13.90
CA PRO A 41 -3.36 2.72 -14.25
C PRO A 41 -2.92 3.17 -15.64
N GLU A 42 -3.81 3.13 -16.62
CA GLU A 42 -3.54 3.49 -18.02
C GLU A 42 -3.14 4.97 -18.18
N VAL A 43 -3.72 5.86 -17.36
CA VAL A 43 -3.36 7.29 -17.39
C VAL A 43 -1.91 7.48 -16.95
N PHE A 44 -1.47 6.76 -15.92
CA PHE A 44 -0.13 6.89 -15.37
C PHE A 44 0.97 6.17 -16.16
N GLU A 45 0.61 5.36 -17.15
CA GLU A 45 1.55 4.82 -18.14
C GLU A 45 1.97 5.87 -19.19
N GLY A 46 1.13 6.89 -19.38
CA GLY A 46 1.42 8.00 -20.26
C GLY A 46 2.47 8.97 -19.72
N ASN A 47 3.04 9.76 -20.61
CA ASN A 47 4.02 10.77 -20.25
C ASN A 47 3.32 12.03 -19.69
N PRO A 48 3.61 12.46 -18.48
CA PRO A 48 3.03 13.68 -17.92
C PRO A 48 3.72 14.94 -18.47
N THR A 49 2.98 16.03 -18.48
CA THR A 49 3.54 17.36 -18.59
C THR A 49 3.82 17.90 -17.19
N ALA A 50 5.06 18.26 -16.92
CA ALA A 50 5.45 18.80 -15.63
C ALA A 50 5.85 20.27 -15.78
N SER A 51 5.43 21.10 -14.82
CA SER A 51 5.84 22.49 -14.74
C SER A 51 6.63 22.77 -13.46
N SER A 52 7.45 23.81 -13.54
CA SER A 52 8.19 24.28 -12.36
C SER A 52 9.15 23.28 -11.73
N LEU A 53 9.71 22.39 -12.53
CA LEU A 53 10.74 21.46 -12.09
C LEU A 53 12.11 22.11 -11.89
N GLY A 54 12.22 23.42 -12.11
CA GLY A 54 13.46 24.15 -11.91
C GLY A 54 13.88 24.22 -10.44
N SER A 55 15.20 24.29 -10.22
CA SER A 55 15.80 24.54 -8.92
C SER A 55 15.21 25.82 -8.28
N GLY A 56 14.87 25.75 -7.00
CA GLY A 56 14.36 26.87 -6.21
C GLY A 56 12.88 27.22 -6.37
N LYS A 57 12.11 26.52 -7.18
CA LYS A 57 10.66 26.72 -7.29
C LYS A 57 9.90 25.84 -6.30
N ALA A 58 9.19 26.49 -5.38
CA ALA A 58 8.41 25.79 -4.34
C ALA A 58 7.10 25.20 -4.87
N LEU A 59 6.44 25.85 -5.83
CA LEU A 59 5.23 25.33 -6.45
C LEU A 59 5.60 24.40 -7.61
N ARG A 60 5.08 23.19 -7.59
CA ARG A 60 5.29 22.20 -8.64
C ARG A 60 3.98 21.60 -9.07
N THR A 61 3.82 21.42 -10.37
CA THR A 61 2.65 20.76 -10.95
C THR A 61 3.08 19.65 -11.89
N ILE A 62 2.24 18.64 -11.99
CA ILE A 62 2.37 17.56 -12.95
C ILE A 62 0.98 17.19 -13.46
N GLN A 63 0.84 16.95 -14.76
CA GLN A 63 -0.45 16.73 -15.40
C GLN A 63 -0.36 15.58 -16.41
N TRP A 64 -1.33 14.68 -16.37
CA TRP A 64 -1.57 13.66 -17.37
C TRP A 64 -2.83 14.02 -18.16
N GLY A 65 -2.65 14.73 -19.28
CA GLY A 65 -3.74 15.17 -20.14
C GLY A 65 -4.87 15.89 -19.38
N SER A 66 -6.10 15.51 -19.65
CA SER A 66 -7.30 15.95 -18.93
C SER A 66 -7.72 15.03 -17.78
N ASP A 67 -6.91 14.02 -17.48
CA ASP A 67 -7.31 12.94 -16.58
C ASP A 67 -6.82 13.13 -15.15
N VAL A 68 -5.56 13.60 -14.99
CA VAL A 68 -4.98 13.82 -13.64
C VAL A 68 -4.15 15.10 -13.62
N PHE A 69 -4.41 15.93 -12.62
CA PHE A 69 -3.61 17.10 -12.30
C PHE A 69 -3.20 17.06 -10.83
N VAL A 70 -1.91 17.23 -10.58
CA VAL A 70 -1.34 17.26 -9.23
C VAL A 70 -0.58 18.57 -9.04
N ALA A 71 -0.82 19.25 -7.93
CA ALA A 71 -0.06 20.43 -7.54
C ALA A 71 0.40 20.31 -6.08
N GLY A 72 1.65 20.69 -5.83
CA GLY A 72 2.25 20.67 -4.50
C GLY A 72 3.02 21.93 -4.18
N ASN A 73 2.82 22.45 -2.98
CA ASN A 73 3.57 23.55 -2.43
C ASN A 73 4.69 23.03 -1.51
N PHE A 74 5.92 23.12 -1.97
CA PHE A 74 7.12 22.69 -1.24
C PHE A 74 7.80 23.84 -0.47
N SER A 75 7.14 25.00 -0.36
CA SER A 75 7.61 26.08 0.52
C SER A 75 7.47 25.64 1.99
N ALA A 76 8.41 26.05 2.80
CA ALA A 76 8.34 25.85 4.25
C ALA A 76 7.45 26.88 4.97
N LYS A 77 7.20 28.04 4.33
CA LYS A 77 6.57 29.19 5.01
C LYS A 77 5.48 29.89 4.19
N ASP A 78 5.62 29.91 2.85
CA ASP A 78 4.76 30.73 2.01
C ASP A 78 3.63 29.90 1.40
N GLU A 79 2.46 30.49 1.35
CA GLU A 79 1.37 30.01 0.52
C GLU A 79 1.69 30.20 -0.97
N LYS A 80 1.19 29.33 -1.80
CA LYS A 80 1.33 29.40 -3.26
C LYS A 80 -0.01 29.18 -3.92
N THR A 81 -0.36 30.07 -4.85
CA THR A 81 -1.55 29.92 -5.67
C THR A 81 -1.20 29.17 -6.94
N VAL A 82 -1.98 28.18 -7.27
CA VAL A 82 -1.89 27.40 -8.51
C VAL A 82 -3.13 27.64 -9.35
N THR A 83 -2.93 27.85 -10.67
CA THR A 83 -4.02 27.87 -11.65
C THR A 83 -4.31 26.44 -12.08
N ILE A 84 -5.58 26.07 -12.04
CA ILE A 84 -6.05 24.76 -12.48
C ILE A 84 -6.21 24.81 -13.99
N PRO A 85 -5.78 23.77 -14.73
CA PRO A 85 -6.01 23.69 -16.17
C PRO A 85 -7.50 23.72 -16.51
N ASP A 86 -7.83 24.22 -17.69
CA ASP A 86 -9.20 24.21 -18.21
C ASP A 86 -9.73 22.77 -18.25
N GLY A 87 -11.02 22.62 -17.95
CA GLY A 87 -11.68 21.33 -17.94
C GLY A 87 -12.53 21.12 -16.69
N LYS A 88 -13.10 19.93 -16.61
CA LYS A 88 -13.87 19.51 -15.45
C LYS A 88 -12.97 18.67 -14.54
N TRP A 89 -12.88 19.10 -13.28
CA TRP A 89 -11.99 18.48 -12.31
C TRP A 89 -12.73 18.11 -11.03
N TYR A 90 -12.31 17.02 -10.39
CA TYR A 90 -12.80 16.54 -9.10
C TYR A 90 -11.64 16.44 -8.12
N ASN A 91 -11.79 17.01 -6.93
CA ASN A 91 -10.82 16.86 -5.86
C ASN A 91 -10.85 15.43 -5.34
N TYR A 92 -9.77 14.69 -5.56
CA TYR A 92 -9.69 13.27 -5.23
C TYR A 92 -9.90 12.99 -3.76
N TYR A 93 -9.31 13.79 -2.87
CA TYR A 93 -9.44 13.57 -1.43
C TYR A 93 -10.72 14.14 -0.84
N GLU A 94 -11.23 15.24 -1.36
CA GLU A 94 -12.43 15.89 -0.87
C GLU A 94 -13.72 15.32 -1.49
N GLN A 95 -13.56 14.49 -2.53
CA GLN A 95 -14.67 13.80 -3.21
C GLN A 95 -15.73 14.73 -3.77
N LYS A 96 -15.34 15.92 -4.19
CA LYS A 96 -16.24 16.94 -4.74
C LYS A 96 -15.68 17.56 -6.02
N GLU A 97 -16.57 18.14 -6.83
CA GLU A 97 -16.21 18.88 -8.02
C GLU A 97 -15.41 20.13 -7.65
N GLN A 98 -14.36 20.39 -8.41
CA GLN A 98 -13.52 21.58 -8.31
C GLN A 98 -14.06 22.62 -9.26
N THR A 99 -14.66 23.67 -8.71
CA THR A 99 -15.29 24.76 -9.50
C THR A 99 -14.40 25.99 -9.63
N GLU A 100 -13.45 26.15 -8.71
CA GLU A 100 -12.53 27.27 -8.72
C GLU A 100 -11.41 27.03 -9.72
N THR A 101 -11.03 28.05 -10.46
CA THR A 101 -9.93 28.03 -11.45
C THR A 101 -8.56 28.22 -10.81
N THR A 102 -8.51 28.63 -9.56
CA THR A 102 -7.30 28.82 -8.79
C THR A 102 -7.45 28.28 -7.38
N ILE A 103 -6.39 27.70 -6.84
CA ILE A 103 -6.35 27.18 -5.45
C ILE A 103 -5.11 27.73 -4.76
N THR A 104 -5.27 28.19 -3.53
CA THR A 104 -4.16 28.55 -2.65
C THR A 104 -3.75 27.36 -1.80
N LEU A 105 -2.52 26.93 -1.94
CA LEU A 105 -1.92 25.81 -1.21
C LEU A 105 -1.05 26.32 -0.08
N SER A 106 -1.38 25.94 1.14
CA SER A 106 -0.53 26.18 2.31
C SER A 106 0.83 25.49 2.20
N PRO A 107 1.83 25.87 2.98
CA PRO A 107 3.13 25.18 3.02
C PRO A 107 2.98 23.68 3.24
N GLY A 108 3.60 22.88 2.36
CA GLY A 108 3.53 21.42 2.41
C GLY A 108 2.21 20.81 1.89
N ALA A 109 1.26 21.63 1.43
CA ALA A 109 -0.01 21.12 0.91
C ALA A 109 0.15 20.50 -0.49
N LEU A 110 -0.64 19.48 -0.75
CA LEU A 110 -0.76 18.78 -2.02
C LEU A 110 -2.25 18.65 -2.37
N ILE A 111 -2.55 18.87 -3.65
CA ILE A 111 -3.87 18.58 -4.22
C ILE A 111 -3.72 17.59 -5.37
N ILE A 112 -4.67 16.68 -5.47
CA ILE A 112 -4.84 15.76 -6.60
C ILE A 112 -6.23 15.99 -7.17
N LEU A 113 -6.29 16.36 -8.45
CA LEU A 113 -7.52 16.50 -9.20
C LEU A 113 -7.59 15.41 -10.27
N THR A 114 -8.78 14.87 -10.47
CA THR A 114 -9.07 13.86 -11.51
C THR A 114 -10.15 14.36 -12.45
N GLY A 115 -10.04 14.11 -13.75
CA GLY A 115 -11.00 14.54 -14.76
C GLY A 115 -12.36 13.84 -14.64
N THR A 116 -12.38 12.67 -14.01
CA THR A 116 -13.60 11.93 -13.65
C THR A 116 -13.62 11.69 -12.14
N GLN A 117 -14.79 11.70 -11.55
CA GLN A 117 -14.91 11.44 -10.12
C GLN A 117 -14.46 10.01 -9.81
N GLN A 118 -13.50 9.88 -8.91
CA GLN A 118 -12.99 8.62 -8.43
C GLN A 118 -13.49 8.37 -7.01
N THR A 119 -13.84 7.14 -6.68
CA THR A 119 -14.17 6.79 -5.29
C THR A 119 -12.88 6.55 -4.51
N LEU A 120 -12.76 7.18 -3.34
CA LEU A 120 -11.64 6.93 -2.44
C LEU A 120 -11.67 5.48 -1.95
N PRO A 121 -10.60 4.70 -2.18
CA PRO A 121 -10.52 3.36 -1.64
C PRO A 121 -10.55 3.38 -0.10
N GLU A 122 -11.32 2.48 0.48
CA GLU A 122 -11.16 2.18 1.90
C GLU A 122 -9.78 1.59 2.15
N MET A 123 -9.13 2.11 3.16
CA MET A 123 -7.83 1.63 3.61
C MET A 123 -7.99 1.04 5.00
N GLU A 124 -7.60 -0.21 5.14
CA GLU A 124 -7.53 -0.82 6.46
C GLU A 124 -6.71 0.04 7.42
N PRO A 125 -7.12 0.17 8.68
CA PRO A 125 -6.34 0.86 9.67
C PRO A 125 -4.92 0.29 9.73
N PHE A 126 -3.93 1.16 9.89
CA PHE A 126 -2.52 0.74 9.91
C PHE A 126 -2.26 -0.39 10.92
N TYR A 127 -2.94 -0.38 12.05
CA TYR A 127 -2.83 -1.40 13.09
C TYR A 127 -3.50 -2.75 12.72
N ALA A 128 -4.36 -2.78 11.72
CA ALA A 128 -4.91 -4.04 11.22
C ALA A 128 -3.84 -4.91 10.54
N PHE A 129 -2.74 -4.30 10.08
CA PHE A 129 -1.56 -4.98 9.59
C PHE A 129 -0.55 -5.30 10.68
N SER A 130 -0.84 -4.92 11.93
CA SER A 130 0.01 -5.31 13.05
C SER A 130 0.04 -6.82 13.14
N ARG A 131 1.23 -7.36 13.20
CA ARG A 131 1.45 -8.79 13.32
C ARG A 131 0.55 -9.32 14.44
N ASN A 132 -0.35 -10.20 14.10
CA ASN A 132 -0.88 -11.12 15.09
C ASN A 132 0.32 -11.85 15.67
N THR A 133 0.77 -11.42 16.83
CA THR A 133 1.83 -12.10 17.59
C THR A 133 1.29 -13.37 18.26
N ASP A 134 -0.02 -13.59 18.14
CA ASP A 134 -0.64 -14.83 18.55
C ASP A 134 -0.20 -15.92 17.57
N VAL A 135 0.65 -16.78 18.09
CA VAL A 135 1.39 -17.83 17.38
C VAL A 135 0.46 -18.91 16.76
N GLU A 136 -0.84 -18.76 16.89
CA GLU A 136 -1.82 -19.76 16.48
C GLU A 136 -2.32 -19.62 15.02
N ASN A 137 -2.09 -18.48 14.36
CA ASN A 137 -2.49 -18.31 12.98
C ASN A 137 -1.29 -18.29 12.03
N VAL A 138 -0.73 -19.45 11.79
CA VAL A 138 0.02 -19.66 10.55
C VAL A 138 -0.98 -19.56 9.42
N PHE A 139 -0.96 -18.43 8.68
CA PHE A 139 -1.69 -18.33 7.43
C PHE A 139 -1.08 -19.35 6.46
N VAL A 140 -1.65 -20.53 6.45
CA VAL A 140 -1.43 -21.48 5.35
C VAL A 140 -2.44 -21.08 4.29
N PRO A 141 -2.02 -20.48 3.15
CA PRO A 141 -2.94 -20.19 2.07
C PRO A 141 -3.70 -21.49 1.73
N GLU A 142 -5.00 -21.37 1.52
CA GLU A 142 -5.79 -22.53 1.07
C GLU A 142 -5.10 -23.13 -0.16
N LEU A 143 -4.83 -24.42 -0.08
CA LEU A 143 -4.27 -25.14 -1.21
C LEU A 143 -5.24 -25.01 -2.40
N PRO A 144 -4.73 -24.70 -3.59
CA PRO A 144 -5.54 -24.77 -4.79
C PRO A 144 -6.24 -26.14 -4.79
N THR A 145 -7.51 -26.17 -5.13
CA THR A 145 -8.45 -27.29 -5.06
C THR A 145 -7.97 -28.61 -5.71
N GLN A 146 -6.78 -28.65 -6.26
CA GLN A 146 -6.22 -29.79 -7.01
C GLN A 146 -5.50 -30.83 -6.15
N ILE A 147 -5.04 -30.48 -4.95
CA ILE A 147 -4.39 -31.44 -4.05
C ILE A 147 -5.14 -31.52 -2.73
N LEU A 148 -6.01 -32.52 -2.59
CA LEU A 148 -6.72 -32.79 -1.35
C LEU A 148 -5.87 -33.69 -0.42
N PRO A 149 -5.95 -33.48 0.92
CA PRO A 149 -5.25 -34.33 1.87
C PRO A 149 -5.73 -35.79 1.79
N PRO A 150 -4.93 -36.77 2.25
CA PRO A 150 -3.58 -36.61 2.76
C PRO A 150 -2.54 -36.41 1.65
N TYR A 151 -1.46 -35.66 1.95
CA TYR A 151 -0.37 -35.36 1.04
C TYR A 151 1.00 -35.46 1.74
N ASN A 152 2.07 -35.56 0.97
CA ASN A 152 3.43 -35.41 1.47
C ASN A 152 3.83 -33.93 1.42
N VAL A 153 4.56 -33.47 2.40
CA VAL A 153 5.00 -32.09 2.52
C VAL A 153 6.51 -32.03 2.73
N THR A 154 7.18 -31.17 1.99
CA THR A 154 8.56 -30.78 2.27
C THR A 154 8.64 -29.28 2.45
N ILE A 155 9.22 -28.82 3.53
CA ILE A 155 9.40 -27.43 3.87
C ILE A 155 10.86 -27.07 3.62
N TYR A 156 11.10 -26.03 2.81
CA TYR A 156 12.41 -25.52 2.45
C TYR A 156 12.62 -24.11 2.96
N THR A 157 13.86 -23.79 3.31
CA THR A 157 14.29 -22.40 3.40
C THR A 157 14.26 -21.74 2.01
N ILE A 158 14.34 -20.41 1.96
CA ILE A 158 14.45 -19.67 0.69
C ILE A 158 15.76 -20.01 -0.07
N SER A 159 16.78 -20.54 0.63
CA SER A 159 18.01 -21.03 0.02
C SER A 159 17.90 -22.46 -0.55
N GLY A 160 16.73 -23.08 -0.45
CA GLY A 160 16.47 -24.43 -0.99
C GLY A 160 16.85 -25.58 -0.05
N GLN A 161 17.26 -25.32 1.19
CA GLN A 161 17.54 -26.36 2.17
C GLN A 161 16.25 -26.90 2.76
N ALA A 162 16.04 -28.23 2.72
CA ALA A 162 14.91 -28.87 3.36
C ALA A 162 15.08 -28.83 4.90
N VAL A 163 14.07 -28.30 5.60
CA VAL A 163 14.06 -28.19 7.06
C VAL A 163 13.06 -29.13 7.72
N SER A 164 12.07 -29.61 6.97
CA SER A 164 11.12 -30.60 7.45
C SER A 164 10.55 -31.43 6.29
N VAL A 165 10.31 -32.71 6.55
CA VAL A 165 9.63 -33.61 5.61
C VAL A 165 8.54 -34.33 6.38
N GLN A 166 7.30 -34.18 5.96
CA GLN A 166 6.11 -34.78 6.59
C GLN A 166 5.41 -35.65 5.55
N LYS A 167 5.06 -36.87 5.91
CA LYS A 167 4.44 -37.82 4.98
C LYS A 167 3.02 -38.12 5.39
N ASN A 168 2.15 -38.19 4.38
CA ASN A 168 0.75 -38.58 4.53
C ASN A 168 0.00 -37.76 5.59
N VAL A 169 0.17 -36.44 5.55
CA VAL A 169 -0.43 -35.51 6.51
C VAL A 169 -1.69 -34.85 5.95
N ASN A 170 -2.64 -34.58 6.82
CA ASN A 170 -3.84 -33.80 6.47
C ASN A 170 -3.63 -32.30 6.67
N GLN A 171 -2.66 -31.93 7.48
CA GLN A 171 -2.30 -30.54 7.78
C GLN A 171 -0.79 -30.44 7.98
N VAL A 172 -0.21 -29.31 7.54
CA VAL A 172 1.22 -29.04 7.70
C VAL A 172 1.51 -28.65 9.14
N ASP A 173 2.44 -29.37 9.77
CA ASP A 173 2.95 -28.99 11.08
C ASP A 173 4.19 -28.13 10.94
N MET A 174 4.11 -26.90 11.43
CA MET A 174 5.22 -25.95 11.46
C MET A 174 5.72 -25.64 12.89
N THR A 175 5.22 -26.34 13.92
CA THR A 175 5.50 -26.00 15.32
C THR A 175 6.99 -26.02 15.66
N ALA A 176 7.75 -26.95 15.08
CA ALA A 176 9.20 -27.08 15.29
C ALA A 176 10.06 -26.19 14.41
N ILE A 177 9.47 -25.39 13.51
CA ILE A 177 10.22 -24.55 12.56
C ILE A 177 10.36 -23.14 13.11
N ASN A 178 11.53 -22.53 13.01
CA ASN A 178 11.77 -21.15 13.45
C ASN A 178 10.97 -20.14 12.61
N ARG A 179 10.81 -18.93 13.15
CA ARG A 179 10.18 -17.83 12.39
C ARG A 179 11.02 -17.51 11.16
N GLY A 180 10.37 -17.32 10.03
CA GLY A 180 11.06 -17.03 8.78
C GLY A 180 10.17 -17.22 7.56
N LEU A 181 10.80 -17.06 6.40
CA LEU A 181 10.19 -17.26 5.10
C LEU A 181 10.57 -18.64 4.56
N TYR A 182 9.57 -19.41 4.16
CA TYR A 182 9.73 -20.79 3.72
C TYR A 182 8.99 -21.05 2.42
N LEU A 183 9.42 -22.09 1.71
CA LEU A 183 8.72 -22.68 0.59
C LEU A 183 8.17 -24.04 1.04
N ILE A 184 6.87 -24.22 0.97
CA ILE A 184 6.22 -25.50 1.27
C ILE A 184 5.85 -26.19 -0.03
N GLN A 185 6.42 -27.36 -0.26
CA GLN A 185 6.10 -28.21 -1.41
C GLN A 185 5.16 -29.32 -0.96
N TYR A 186 4.01 -29.38 -1.58
CA TYR A 186 3.02 -30.44 -1.41
C TYR A 186 3.13 -31.42 -2.57
N GLU A 187 3.07 -32.71 -2.26
CA GLU A 187 3.14 -33.77 -3.25
C GLU A 187 2.08 -34.85 -3.00
N LYS A 188 1.32 -35.19 -4.05
CA LYS A 188 0.36 -36.28 -4.05
C LYS A 188 0.19 -36.83 -5.48
N ASN A 189 0.29 -38.16 -5.62
CA ASN A 189 0.06 -38.85 -6.92
C ASN A 189 0.90 -38.27 -8.08
N GLY A 190 2.15 -37.85 -7.81
CA GLY A 190 3.02 -37.25 -8.79
C GLY A 190 2.77 -35.76 -9.09
N GLN A 191 1.68 -35.20 -8.59
CA GLN A 191 1.45 -33.74 -8.66
C GLN A 191 2.21 -33.03 -7.55
N ARG A 192 2.80 -31.87 -7.89
CA ARG A 192 3.54 -31.02 -6.97
C ARG A 192 3.04 -29.60 -7.02
N ILE A 193 2.81 -29.02 -5.86
CA ILE A 193 2.50 -27.59 -5.71
C ILE A 193 3.46 -26.99 -4.69
N THR A 194 4.00 -25.81 -4.99
CA THR A 194 4.87 -25.09 -4.07
C THR A 194 4.22 -23.78 -3.67
N GLN A 195 4.19 -23.50 -2.37
CA GLN A 195 3.67 -22.26 -1.81
C GLN A 195 4.72 -21.57 -0.96
N LYS A 196 4.70 -20.24 -0.99
CA LYS A 196 5.54 -19.40 -0.15
C LYS A 196 4.77 -19.06 1.13
N VAL A 197 5.37 -19.36 2.27
CA VAL A 197 4.75 -19.19 3.60
C VAL A 197 5.68 -18.41 4.52
N VAL A 198 5.11 -17.52 5.29
CA VAL A 198 5.81 -16.79 6.38
C VAL A 198 5.32 -17.37 7.71
N ARG A 199 6.26 -17.80 8.55
CA ARG A 199 5.99 -18.24 9.91
C ARG A 199 6.38 -17.17 10.92
#